data_16bd87409aec4e8d71ff3c203969bbe9
#
_entry.id   16bd87409aec4e8d71ff3c203969bbe9
#
_cell.length_a   1.000
_cell.length_b   1.000
_cell.length_c   1.000
_cell.angle_alpha   90.00
_cell.angle_beta   90.00
_cell.angle_gamma   90.00
#
_symmetry.space_group_name_H-M   'P 1'
#
loop_
_entity.id
_entity.type
_entity.pdbx_description
1 polymer ?
#
loop_
_entity_poly.entity_id
_entity_poly.type
_entity_poly.pdbx_seq_one_letter_code
_entity_poly.pdbx_strand_id
1 'polypeptide(L)'
;MNKRRFFVIFLLAVIFIAALLSASCREEGQVVSKPDEYTRGFEASENTILRVIIHVFRENGFGNAKIDSEKNRVESDYITQSGWRSKCIARVKKINWNECDVTLSVITEKKTSTGWEMRKLLGKDQYDNLFNAIELQIYREMYKVK
;
A
#
# COMPACT_ATOMS: atom_id res chain seq x y z
N MET A 1 31.19 49.18 -7.23
CA MET A 1 30.83 47.82 -6.73
C MET A 1 31.84 46.81 -7.29
N ASN A 2 32.55 46.10 -6.43
CA ASN A 2 33.73 45.30 -6.83
C ASN A 2 33.30 44.08 -7.68
N LYS A 3 33.77 43.98 -8.92
CA LYS A 3 33.52 42.85 -9.83
C LYS A 3 33.75 41.46 -9.18
N ARG A 4 34.69 41.36 -8.23
CA ARG A 4 34.93 40.11 -7.45
C ARG A 4 33.80 39.73 -6.51
N ARG A 5 33.07 40.71 -5.92
CA ARG A 5 31.91 40.38 -5.05
C ARG A 5 30.69 39.93 -5.85
N PHE A 6 30.51 40.49 -7.04
CA PHE A 6 29.44 40.06 -7.93
C PHE A 6 29.64 38.63 -8.44
N PHE A 7 30.88 38.26 -8.74
CA PHE A 7 31.23 36.90 -9.21
C PHE A 7 31.03 35.87 -8.13
N VAL A 8 31.38 36.17 -6.87
CA VAL A 8 31.18 35.24 -5.73
C VAL A 8 29.68 35.05 -5.44
N ILE A 9 28.88 36.11 -5.48
CA ILE A 9 27.43 36.00 -5.26
C ILE A 9 26.76 35.19 -6.38
N PHE A 10 27.19 35.37 -7.63
CA PHE A 10 26.68 34.62 -8.77
C PHE A 10 27.06 33.15 -8.68
N LEU A 11 28.28 32.84 -8.27
CA LEU A 11 28.73 31.46 -8.08
C LEU A 11 27.97 30.74 -6.96
N LEU A 12 27.71 31.43 -5.83
CA LEU A 12 26.90 30.89 -4.73
C LEU A 12 25.44 30.67 -5.14
N ALA A 13 24.85 31.54 -5.95
CA ALA A 13 23.49 31.37 -6.45
C ALA A 13 23.37 30.16 -7.39
N VAL A 14 24.36 29.91 -8.25
CA VAL A 14 24.38 28.76 -9.17
C VAL A 14 24.52 27.45 -8.38
N ILE A 15 25.35 27.42 -7.32
CA ILE A 15 25.49 26.24 -6.45
C ILE A 15 24.20 25.96 -5.70
N PHE A 16 23.48 27.00 -5.25
CA PHE A 16 22.20 26.86 -4.54
C PHE A 16 21.09 26.32 -5.45
N ILE A 17 21.04 26.75 -6.70
CA ILE A 17 20.08 26.25 -7.71
C ILE A 17 20.39 24.78 -8.07
N ALA A 18 21.66 24.41 -8.20
CA ALA A 18 22.07 23.01 -8.46
C ALA A 18 21.69 22.09 -7.30
N ALA A 19 21.80 22.55 -6.05
CA ALA A 19 21.39 21.79 -4.87
C ALA A 19 19.87 21.61 -4.78
N LEU A 20 19.07 22.54 -5.25
CA LEU A 20 17.60 22.43 -5.30
C LEU A 20 17.11 21.47 -6.40
N LEU A 21 17.87 21.31 -7.49
CA LEU A 21 17.55 20.38 -8.57
C LEU A 21 17.86 18.90 -8.20
N SER A 22 18.74 18.66 -7.25
CA SER A 22 19.08 17.30 -6.79
C SER A 22 18.10 16.74 -5.74
N ALA A 23 17.21 17.54 -5.15
CA ALA A 23 16.22 17.11 -4.18
C ALA A 23 14.94 16.49 -4.80
N SER A 24 14.87 16.32 -6.11
CA SER A 24 13.70 15.81 -6.83
C SER A 24 13.84 14.34 -7.27
N CYS A 25 14.73 13.56 -6.68
CA CYS A 25 14.66 12.10 -6.77
C CYS A 25 13.52 11.62 -5.87
N ARG A 26 12.27 11.66 -6.37
CA ARG A 26 11.20 10.80 -5.85
C ARG A 26 11.74 9.37 -6.00
N GLU A 27 11.87 8.66 -4.89
CA GLU A 27 12.14 7.23 -4.92
C GLU A 27 11.03 6.55 -5.74
N GLU A 28 11.35 6.17 -6.97
CA GLU A 28 10.40 5.50 -7.89
C GLU A 28 10.11 4.06 -7.46
N GLY A 29 10.49 3.66 -6.24
CA GLY A 29 10.38 2.29 -5.72
C GLY A 29 11.29 1.31 -6.47
N GLN A 30 11.67 0.25 -5.79
CA GLN A 30 12.46 -0.83 -6.39
C GLN A 30 11.61 -1.69 -7.31
N VAL A 31 12.11 -2.04 -8.51
CA VAL A 31 11.50 -3.05 -9.39
C VAL A 31 11.54 -4.41 -8.71
N VAL A 32 10.40 -5.09 -8.66
CA VAL A 32 10.29 -6.41 -8.04
C VAL A 32 9.49 -7.37 -8.93
N SER A 33 9.76 -8.66 -8.81
CA SER A 33 9.05 -9.70 -9.58
C SER A 33 7.77 -10.21 -8.90
N LYS A 34 7.65 -9.97 -7.58
CA LYS A 34 6.47 -10.34 -6.79
C LYS A 34 6.26 -9.33 -5.65
N PRO A 35 5.01 -9.11 -5.20
CA PRO A 35 4.75 -8.25 -4.05
C PRO A 35 5.23 -8.91 -2.76
N ASP A 36 5.49 -8.07 -1.73
CA ASP A 36 5.69 -8.55 -0.38
C ASP A 36 4.38 -9.13 0.18
N GLU A 37 4.53 -10.10 1.05
CA GLU A 37 3.41 -10.72 1.75
C GLU A 37 3.67 -10.70 3.26
N TYR A 38 2.67 -10.25 4.02
CA TYR A 38 2.71 -10.27 5.48
C TYR A 38 1.48 -10.97 6.02
N THR A 39 1.65 -11.70 7.11
CA THR A 39 0.58 -12.49 7.73
C THR A 39 0.39 -12.09 9.19
N ARG A 40 -0.87 -11.99 9.62
CA ARG A 40 -1.27 -11.79 11.02
C ARG A 40 -2.49 -12.65 11.36
N GLY A 41 -2.48 -13.23 12.58
CA GLY A 41 -3.63 -13.94 13.13
C GLY A 41 -4.67 -13.00 13.73
N PHE A 42 -5.95 -13.39 13.64
CA PHE A 42 -7.09 -12.67 14.19
C PHE A 42 -8.08 -13.63 14.86
N GLU A 43 -8.63 -13.19 16.00
CA GLU A 43 -9.68 -13.92 16.72
C GLU A 43 -11.05 -13.52 16.19
N ALA A 44 -11.45 -14.10 15.07
CA ALA A 44 -12.79 -13.96 14.49
C ALA A 44 -13.08 -15.10 13.51
N SER A 45 -14.37 -15.33 13.23
CA SER A 45 -14.77 -16.30 12.22
C SER A 45 -14.36 -15.86 10.82
N GLU A 46 -14.09 -16.80 9.94
CA GLU A 46 -13.71 -16.56 8.54
C GLU A 46 -14.68 -15.62 7.83
N ASN A 47 -16.00 -15.84 7.98
CA ASN A 47 -17.02 -14.99 7.36
C ASN A 47 -16.96 -13.54 7.87
N THR A 48 -16.69 -13.34 9.14
CA THR A 48 -16.53 -12.00 9.72
C THR A 48 -15.30 -11.33 9.12
N ILE A 49 -14.17 -12.02 9.06
CA ILE A 49 -12.91 -11.50 8.53
C ILE A 49 -13.06 -11.13 7.05
N LEU A 50 -13.66 -11.97 6.22
CA LEU A 50 -13.86 -11.66 4.80
C LEU A 50 -14.68 -10.39 4.59
N ARG A 51 -15.76 -10.18 5.35
CA ARG A 51 -16.56 -8.95 5.29
C ARG A 51 -15.80 -7.71 5.75
N VAL A 52 -15.07 -7.86 6.84
CA VAL A 52 -14.24 -6.78 7.41
C VAL A 52 -13.17 -6.34 6.41
N ILE A 53 -12.49 -7.27 5.75
CA ILE A 53 -11.45 -6.95 4.76
C ILE A 53 -12.02 -6.13 3.59
N ILE A 54 -13.19 -6.47 3.06
CA ILE A 54 -13.86 -5.69 2.01
C ILE A 54 -14.08 -4.24 2.45
N HIS A 55 -14.58 -4.06 3.69
CA HIS A 55 -14.82 -2.74 4.26
C HIS A 55 -13.52 -1.95 4.41
N VAL A 56 -12.49 -2.57 4.98
CA VAL A 56 -11.18 -1.95 5.18
C VAL A 56 -10.52 -1.59 3.84
N PHE A 57 -10.59 -2.43 2.83
CA PHE A 57 -10.02 -2.13 1.52
C PHE A 57 -10.67 -0.89 0.91
N ARG A 58 -12.00 -0.78 0.97
CA ARG A 58 -12.74 0.38 0.47
C ARG A 58 -12.36 1.66 1.22
N GLU A 59 -12.29 1.62 2.54
CA GLU A 59 -11.95 2.80 3.36
C GLU A 59 -10.50 3.24 3.22
N ASN A 60 -9.60 2.33 2.88
CA ASN A 60 -8.19 2.64 2.66
C ASN A 60 -7.85 2.92 1.18
N GLY A 61 -8.84 3.18 0.35
CA GLY A 61 -8.63 3.66 -1.02
C GLY A 61 -8.32 2.58 -2.05
N PHE A 62 -8.50 1.29 -1.73
CA PHE A 62 -8.38 0.20 -2.71
C PHE A 62 -9.68 -0.04 -3.50
N GLY A 63 -10.72 0.75 -3.25
CA GLY A 63 -11.98 0.67 -3.99
C GLY A 63 -12.79 -0.57 -3.68
N ASN A 64 -13.52 -1.06 -4.69
CA ASN A 64 -14.34 -2.25 -4.54
C ASN A 64 -13.49 -3.52 -4.47
N ALA A 65 -13.93 -4.45 -3.63
CA ALA A 65 -13.29 -5.74 -3.50
C ALA A 65 -14.32 -6.87 -3.63
N LYS A 66 -13.87 -8.03 -4.09
CA LYS A 66 -14.69 -9.22 -4.31
C LYS A 66 -14.13 -10.38 -3.50
N ILE A 67 -15.02 -11.23 -3.01
CA ILE A 67 -14.65 -12.49 -2.35
C ILE A 67 -14.61 -13.60 -3.41
N ASP A 68 -13.50 -14.30 -3.47
CA ASP A 68 -13.35 -15.59 -4.10
C ASP A 68 -13.48 -16.66 -3.00
N SER A 69 -14.67 -17.20 -2.82
CA SER A 69 -14.98 -18.15 -1.75
C SER A 69 -14.28 -19.50 -1.93
N GLU A 70 -13.94 -19.88 -3.16
CA GLU A 70 -13.22 -21.13 -3.42
C GLU A 70 -11.76 -21.09 -2.93
N LYS A 71 -11.19 -19.88 -2.97
CA LYS A 71 -9.80 -19.63 -2.57
C LYS A 71 -9.67 -18.92 -1.22
N ASN A 72 -10.78 -18.65 -0.53
CA ASN A 72 -10.82 -17.84 0.69
C ASN A 72 -9.99 -16.55 0.55
N ARG A 73 -10.25 -15.82 -0.53
CA ARG A 73 -9.50 -14.65 -0.95
C ARG A 73 -10.41 -13.46 -1.18
N VAL A 74 -9.96 -12.29 -0.73
CA VAL A 74 -10.55 -10.99 -1.07
C VAL A 74 -9.57 -10.27 -1.97
N GLU A 75 -10.05 -9.75 -3.07
CA GLU A 75 -9.24 -9.05 -4.05
C GLU A 75 -9.92 -7.76 -4.49
N SER A 76 -9.22 -6.63 -4.40
CA SER A 76 -9.72 -5.35 -4.91
C SER A 76 -9.56 -5.26 -6.43
N ASP A 77 -10.33 -4.38 -7.06
CA ASP A 77 -10.04 -3.96 -8.44
C ASP A 77 -8.74 -3.12 -8.46
N TYR A 78 -8.15 -2.96 -9.64
CA TYR A 78 -7.05 -2.02 -9.80
C TYR A 78 -7.56 -0.58 -9.71
N ILE A 79 -6.92 0.23 -8.89
CA ILE A 79 -7.08 1.68 -8.87
C ILE A 79 -5.92 2.30 -9.64
N THR A 80 -6.24 3.03 -10.70
CA THR A 80 -5.24 3.64 -11.58
C THR A 80 -5.25 5.15 -11.41
N GLN A 81 -4.09 5.74 -11.14
CA GLN A 81 -3.91 7.19 -10.99
C GLN A 81 -2.50 7.61 -11.42
N SER A 82 -2.41 8.64 -12.26
CA SER A 82 -1.13 9.29 -12.63
C SER A 82 -0.02 8.33 -13.11
N GLY A 83 -0.39 7.32 -13.91
CA GLY A 83 0.56 6.33 -14.44
C GLY A 83 0.96 5.24 -13.45
N TRP A 84 0.28 5.17 -12.32
CA TRP A 84 0.39 4.08 -11.35
C TRP A 84 -0.92 3.33 -11.24
N ARG A 85 -0.86 2.07 -10.89
CA ARG A 85 -2.01 1.31 -10.47
C ARG A 85 -1.68 0.44 -9.27
N SER A 86 -2.66 0.24 -8.40
CA SER A 86 -2.51 -0.61 -7.23
C SER A 86 -3.73 -1.47 -6.99
N LYS A 87 -3.51 -2.59 -6.33
CA LYS A 87 -4.53 -3.56 -5.98
C LYS A 87 -4.09 -4.28 -4.71
N CYS A 88 -5.04 -4.56 -3.82
CA CYS A 88 -4.80 -5.30 -2.60
C CYS A 88 -5.42 -6.69 -2.66
N ILE A 89 -4.69 -7.67 -2.15
CA ILE A 89 -5.14 -9.06 -2.05
C ILE A 89 -4.99 -9.50 -0.60
N ALA A 90 -6.04 -10.11 -0.06
CA ALA A 90 -6.01 -10.78 1.23
C ALA A 90 -6.36 -12.25 1.06
N ARG A 91 -5.55 -13.15 1.59
CA ARG A 91 -5.86 -14.56 1.73
C ARG A 91 -6.19 -14.88 3.18
N VAL A 92 -7.29 -15.58 3.40
CA VAL A 92 -7.76 -15.96 4.74
C VAL A 92 -7.58 -17.45 4.90
N LYS A 93 -6.80 -17.86 5.88
CA LYS A 93 -6.60 -19.26 6.26
C LYS A 93 -7.27 -19.52 7.59
N LYS A 94 -8.32 -20.31 7.59
CA LYS A 94 -8.99 -20.74 8.83
C LYS A 94 -8.06 -21.63 9.65
N ILE A 95 -7.85 -21.29 10.92
CA ILE A 95 -7.10 -22.09 11.90
C ILE A 95 -8.08 -22.93 12.72
N ASN A 96 -9.14 -22.29 13.24
CA ASN A 96 -10.24 -22.95 13.93
C ASN A 96 -11.55 -22.18 13.72
N TRP A 97 -12.59 -22.47 14.50
CA TRP A 97 -13.91 -21.83 14.30
C TRP A 97 -13.94 -20.34 14.57
N ASN A 98 -13.00 -19.82 15.38
CA ASN A 98 -12.93 -18.41 15.79
C ASN A 98 -11.54 -17.81 15.62
N GLU A 99 -10.68 -18.40 14.79
CA GLU A 99 -9.32 -17.91 14.56
C GLU A 99 -8.92 -18.13 13.11
N CYS A 100 -8.39 -17.09 12.49
CA CYS A 100 -7.89 -17.11 11.11
C CYS A 100 -6.59 -16.34 10.98
N ASP A 101 -5.70 -16.82 10.10
CA ASP A 101 -4.58 -16.07 9.59
C ASP A 101 -4.99 -15.28 8.34
N VAL A 102 -4.61 -14.02 8.28
CA VAL A 102 -4.80 -13.15 7.11
C VAL A 102 -3.43 -12.81 6.54
N THR A 103 -3.21 -13.17 5.28
CA THR A 103 -2.03 -12.77 4.52
C THR A 103 -2.40 -11.65 3.55
N LEU A 104 -1.79 -10.48 3.69
CA LEU A 104 -1.97 -9.32 2.83
C LEU A 104 -0.82 -9.20 1.82
N SER A 105 -1.16 -8.84 0.59
CA SER A 105 -0.21 -8.37 -0.40
C SER A 105 -0.78 -7.19 -1.19
N VAL A 106 0.04 -6.17 -1.43
CA VAL A 106 -0.32 -5.00 -2.24
C VAL A 106 0.54 -4.98 -3.49
N ILE A 107 -0.12 -5.09 -4.64
CA ILE A 107 0.52 -4.99 -5.94
C ILE A 107 0.50 -3.51 -6.34
N THR A 108 1.65 -2.94 -6.58
CA THR A 108 1.79 -1.58 -7.11
C THR A 108 2.61 -1.64 -8.38
N GLU A 109 2.10 -1.05 -9.45
CA GLU A 109 2.73 -1.10 -10.77
C GLU A 109 2.81 0.30 -11.37
N LYS A 110 3.92 0.59 -12.02
CA LYS A 110 4.16 1.82 -12.78
C LYS A 110 4.01 1.54 -14.27
N LYS A 111 3.32 2.43 -14.98
CA LYS A 111 3.23 2.37 -16.44
C LYS A 111 4.57 2.76 -17.06
N THR A 112 5.07 1.92 -17.96
CA THR A 112 6.31 2.11 -18.73
C THR A 112 6.01 2.07 -20.22
N SER A 113 7.01 2.30 -21.07
CA SER A 113 6.88 2.19 -22.53
C SER A 113 6.56 0.76 -22.99
N THR A 114 6.89 -0.25 -22.19
CA THR A 114 6.68 -1.69 -22.50
C THR A 114 5.49 -2.31 -21.78
N GLY A 115 4.80 -1.56 -20.91
CA GLY A 115 3.64 -2.06 -20.16
C GLY A 115 3.66 -1.64 -18.70
N TRP A 116 3.18 -2.50 -17.83
CA TRP A 116 3.14 -2.27 -16.38
C TRP A 116 4.29 -3.00 -15.70
N GLU A 117 5.02 -2.30 -14.85
CA GLU A 117 6.16 -2.81 -14.12
C GLU A 117 5.90 -2.74 -12.62
N MET A 118 6.01 -3.89 -11.94
CA MET A 118 5.75 -3.97 -10.51
C MET A 118 6.85 -3.25 -9.72
N ARG A 119 6.45 -2.43 -8.75
CA ARG A 119 7.32 -1.65 -7.89
C ARG A 119 7.00 -1.89 -6.42
N LYS A 120 8.04 -2.00 -5.61
CA LYS A 120 7.88 -2.04 -4.15
C LYS A 120 7.82 -0.61 -3.63
N LEU A 121 6.64 -0.17 -3.16
CA LEU A 121 6.43 1.15 -2.57
C LEU A 121 6.06 1.08 -1.08
N LEU A 122 5.42 -0.02 -0.64
CA LEU A 122 4.98 -0.17 0.73
C LEU A 122 6.04 -0.89 1.56
N GLY A 123 6.32 -0.34 2.74
CA GLY A 123 7.10 -0.99 3.77
C GLY A 123 6.21 -1.74 4.76
N LYS A 124 6.84 -2.41 5.72
CA LYS A 124 6.13 -3.18 6.75
C LYS A 124 5.11 -2.33 7.54
N ASP A 125 5.44 -1.06 7.82
CA ASP A 125 4.58 -0.15 8.60
C ASP A 125 3.22 0.10 7.93
N GLN A 126 3.17 0.21 6.59
CA GLN A 126 1.91 0.37 5.86
C GLN A 126 1.06 -0.90 5.93
N TYR A 127 1.67 -2.08 5.89
CA TYR A 127 0.95 -3.35 6.11
C TYR A 127 0.44 -3.46 7.55
N ASP A 128 1.24 -3.05 8.54
CA ASP A 128 0.82 -3.03 9.95
C ASP A 128 -0.40 -2.10 10.15
N ASN A 129 -0.43 -0.95 9.46
CA ASN A 129 -1.60 -0.05 9.49
C ASN A 129 -2.86 -0.72 8.91
N LEU A 130 -2.75 -1.47 7.82
CA LEU A 130 -3.87 -2.24 7.27
C LEU A 130 -4.35 -3.33 8.22
N PHE A 131 -3.44 -4.07 8.85
CA PHE A 131 -3.79 -5.08 9.86
C PHE A 131 -4.48 -4.47 11.08
N ASN A 132 -3.99 -3.31 11.56
CA ASN A 132 -4.63 -2.58 12.67
C ASN A 132 -6.04 -2.10 12.29
N ALA A 133 -6.24 -1.66 11.04
CA ALA A 133 -7.58 -1.29 10.55
C ALA A 133 -8.53 -2.51 10.50
N ILE A 134 -8.04 -3.68 10.09
CA ILE A 134 -8.80 -4.93 10.13
C ILE A 134 -9.18 -5.28 11.57
N GLU A 135 -8.24 -5.25 12.49
CA GLU A 135 -8.48 -5.55 13.90
C GLU A 135 -9.53 -4.62 14.51
N LEU A 136 -9.39 -3.32 14.30
CA LEU A 136 -10.34 -2.32 14.77
C LEU A 136 -11.76 -2.57 14.19
N GLN A 137 -11.85 -2.92 12.92
CA GLN A 137 -13.15 -3.19 12.29
C GLN A 137 -13.77 -4.51 12.79
N ILE A 138 -12.97 -5.53 13.11
CA ILE A 138 -13.45 -6.76 13.76
C ILE A 138 -14.11 -6.41 15.09
N TYR A 139 -13.44 -5.62 15.94
CA TYR A 139 -14.04 -5.16 17.20
C TYR A 139 -15.36 -4.41 17.00
N ARG A 140 -15.42 -3.51 16.04
CA ARG A 140 -16.65 -2.76 15.70
C ARG A 140 -17.79 -3.69 15.31
N GLU A 141 -17.53 -4.71 14.48
CA GLU A 141 -18.54 -5.69 14.09
C GLU A 141 -19.04 -6.52 15.29
N MET A 142 -18.14 -6.94 16.18
CA MET A 142 -18.49 -7.71 17.38
C MET A 142 -19.35 -6.91 18.37
N TYR A 143 -19.16 -5.60 18.48
CA TYR A 143 -19.95 -4.73 19.37
C TYR A 143 -21.29 -4.27 18.79
N LYS A 144 -21.48 -4.33 17.47
CA LYS A 144 -22.79 -4.01 16.84
C LYS A 144 -23.85 -5.08 17.05
N VAL A 145 -23.47 -6.27 17.47
CA VAL A 145 -24.37 -7.44 17.67
C VAL A 145 -25.01 -7.45 19.06
N LYS A 146 -24.95 -6.36 19.82
CA LYS A 146 -25.64 -6.22 21.12
C LYS A 146 -26.91 -5.37 21.01
#